data_530f9477c0103dda5b769822afc2e83c
#
_entry.id   530f9477c0103dda5b769822afc2e83c
#
_cell.length_a   1.000
_cell.length_b   1.000
_cell.length_c   1.000
_cell.angle_alpha   90.00
_cell.angle_beta   90.00
_cell.angle_gamma   90.00
#
_symmetry.space_group_name_H-M   'P 1'
#
loop_
_entity.id
_entity.type
_entity.pdbx_description
1 polymer ?
#
loop_
_entity_poly.entity_id
_entity_poly.type
_entity_poly.pdbx_seq_one_letter_code
_entity_poly.pdbx_strand_id
1 'polypeptide(L)'
;MKRLFGFLLLLALLCLAGCIGSEPQKTDQETTAENTPPETTAAETEHVHAFTEKVQNDKYLKQAASCGDRPIYYLSCACGEHGTGTFRGDPVPHAFGVSVTDAGVIERAFCTNEGCDHVETLNLALPTVGTLTGALNCSDAGYRETDSAKIFYYSNCQSTDYTTALRSLQSAGCTQEGSYRLGDNRYSLLRNDKFTAYLSYLADEGAIRLYVGRSDDLVPPRVSGGTGAGTVEPALWQINVDCRAAKTNDGMSYVIQLSDGKFIVIDGGYDTKQDADSIFKILIQNKPADHAKPIIAGWFITHLHIDHIGALRNFTNQYKNKVKVEGFYYNFPYVNVGDIWPSNNRKWEDLMASWEGATLYRKLHSGMQFSFAGAKITVLCTFEDVYPLSFNSGNDTSAVFKVEIAGQSILFLGDAEFGESDVMMHLSADVLHADILQYAHHGYENQCRGELYRKIDPETVLWPMPFVNWQSDSYGKVFQPRYEGTPTNKHRENEWIRGAESVKKIIVMAEGTTKLDLPYTPTGARNADYDALYRQQLP
;
A
#
# COMPACT_ATOMS: atom_id res chain seq x y z
N MET A 1 48.11 10.46 17.55
CA MET A 1 48.35 11.86 17.16
C MET A 1 47.02 12.51 16.83
N LYS A 2 46.65 13.42 17.58
CA LYS A 2 45.71 14.49 17.62
C LYS A 2 45.48 15.23 16.31
N ARG A 3 44.22 15.54 15.99
CA ARG A 3 43.59 16.84 15.61
C ARG A 3 42.21 16.52 15.04
N LEU A 4 41.08 16.82 15.66
CA LEU A 4 40.44 18.07 16.08
C LEU A 4 40.32 19.12 14.96
N PHE A 5 39.10 19.51 14.67
CA PHE A 5 38.49 20.74 14.14
C PHE A 5 37.31 20.38 13.26
N GLY A 6 36.14 20.97 13.31
CA GLY A 6 35.65 22.12 14.04
C GLY A 6 34.29 22.47 13.46
N PHE A 7 33.42 22.98 14.29
CA PHE A 7 32.13 23.62 14.02
C PHE A 7 32.16 24.60 12.85
N LEU A 8 31.09 24.65 12.05
CA LEU A 8 30.58 25.91 11.53
C LEU A 8 29.06 25.87 11.32
N LEU A 9 28.41 26.60 12.19
CA LEU A 9 27.02 27.10 12.11
C LEU A 9 27.02 28.25 11.10
N LEU A 10 26.09 28.30 10.15
CA LEU A 10 25.82 29.54 9.42
C LEU A 10 24.32 29.76 9.29
N LEU A 11 23.84 30.71 10.09
CA LEU A 11 22.61 31.45 9.89
C LEU A 11 22.72 32.29 8.62
N ALA A 12 21.68 32.34 7.83
CA ALA A 12 21.45 33.46 6.92
C ALA A 12 20.01 33.93 7.04
N LEU A 13 19.90 35.09 7.64
CA LEU A 13 18.72 35.95 7.68
C LEU A 13 18.60 36.75 6.36
N LEU A 14 17.37 37.24 6.12
CA LEU A 14 16.96 38.45 5.40
C LEU A 14 16.68 38.36 3.92
N CYS A 15 15.42 38.68 3.59
CA CYS A 15 15.16 39.96 2.92
C CYS A 15 13.71 40.41 3.12
N LEU A 16 13.57 41.54 3.82
CA LEU A 16 12.41 42.42 3.90
C LEU A 16 12.52 43.51 2.84
N ALA A 17 11.42 43.77 2.15
CA ALA A 17 11.11 45.07 1.57
C ALA A 17 9.59 45.18 1.59
N GLY A 18 8.89 46.09 2.18
CA GLY A 18 9.09 47.53 2.29
C GLY A 18 7.89 48.20 1.62
N CYS A 19 6.94 48.74 2.40
CA CYS A 19 6.08 49.80 1.88
C CYS A 19 5.75 50.78 3.02
N ILE A 20 5.96 52.01 2.70
CA ILE A 20 5.94 53.29 3.42
C ILE A 20 4.49 53.75 3.58
N GLY A 21 4.21 54.45 4.69
CA GLY A 21 2.96 55.21 4.82
C GLY A 21 2.84 55.95 6.15
N SER A 22 3.45 57.11 6.19
CA SER A 22 3.09 58.41 6.83
C SER A 22 2.39 58.47 8.19
N GLU A 23 3.10 59.04 9.15
CA GLU A 23 2.59 59.77 10.32
C GLU A 23 1.83 61.03 9.91
N PRO A 24 0.96 61.53 10.83
CA PRO A 24 0.82 63.00 10.96
C PRO A 24 1.16 63.50 12.39
N GLN A 25 1.66 64.70 12.33
CA GLN A 25 2.23 65.54 13.34
C GLN A 25 1.33 65.89 14.53
N LYS A 26 2.02 66.16 15.65
CA LYS A 26 1.55 66.89 16.81
C LYS A 26 1.18 68.34 16.47
N THR A 27 0.12 68.83 17.07
CA THR A 27 -0.06 70.26 17.34
C THR A 27 -0.37 70.42 18.84
N ASP A 28 0.48 71.19 19.51
CA ASP A 28 0.30 71.73 20.83
C ASP A 28 -0.79 72.80 20.81
N GLN A 29 -1.65 72.81 21.82
CA GLN A 29 -2.24 74.05 22.33
C GLN A 29 -2.52 73.95 23.82
N GLU A 30 -1.98 74.91 24.51
CA GLU A 30 -2.11 75.25 25.95
C GLU A 30 -3.50 75.78 26.31
N THR A 31 -3.68 75.72 27.65
CA THR A 31 -4.51 76.49 28.53
C THR A 31 -5.87 75.88 28.87
N THR A 32 -6.25 75.75 30.12
CA THR A 32 -6.34 76.58 31.32
C THR A 32 -6.72 75.72 32.51
N ALA A 33 -6.23 76.08 33.71
CA ALA A 33 -6.55 75.47 34.96
C ALA A 33 -7.95 75.87 35.49
N GLU A 34 -8.71 74.86 35.92
CA GLU A 34 -9.86 75.12 36.81
C GLU A 34 -9.83 74.15 38.02
N ASN A 35 -9.87 74.65 39.18
CA ASN A 35 -9.82 73.99 40.50
C ASN A 35 -11.11 73.19 40.72
N THR A 36 -10.95 71.90 41.00
CA THR A 36 -12.00 71.10 41.64
C THR A 36 -11.38 70.34 42.87
N PRO A 37 -12.13 70.12 43.93
CA PRO A 37 -11.55 69.63 45.20
C PRO A 37 -11.19 68.17 45.18
N PRO A 38 -10.35 67.69 46.13
CA PRO A 38 -9.79 66.33 46.09
C PRO A 38 -10.88 65.27 46.31
N GLU A 39 -11.09 64.47 45.36
CA GLU A 39 -11.83 63.19 45.45
C GLU A 39 -10.95 62.22 46.25
N THR A 40 -11.52 61.69 47.34
CA THR A 40 -10.94 60.64 48.14
C THR A 40 -10.63 59.43 47.31
N THR A 41 -9.37 59.12 47.04
CA THR A 41 -8.89 57.87 46.51
C THR A 41 -9.33 56.75 47.42
N ALA A 42 -10.31 55.98 47.00
CA ALA A 42 -10.54 54.63 47.52
C ALA A 42 -9.26 53.81 47.27
N ALA A 43 -8.68 53.28 48.34
CA ALA A 43 -7.55 52.38 48.24
C ALA A 43 -7.95 51.21 47.33
N GLU A 44 -7.26 51.07 46.21
CA GLU A 44 -7.34 49.83 45.38
C GLU A 44 -6.87 48.70 46.32
N THR A 45 -7.79 47.87 46.75
CA THR A 45 -7.47 46.59 47.37
C THR A 45 -6.70 45.76 46.37
N GLU A 46 -5.42 45.51 46.59
CA GLU A 46 -4.58 44.63 45.77
C GLU A 46 -5.31 43.30 45.59
N HIS A 47 -5.70 43.02 44.37
CA HIS A 47 -6.38 41.77 44.02
C HIS A 47 -5.38 40.60 44.11
N VAL A 48 -5.60 39.70 45.06
CA VAL A 48 -4.81 38.47 45.17
C VAL A 48 -5.31 37.47 44.16
N HIS A 49 -4.46 37.10 43.19
CA HIS A 49 -4.80 36.15 42.18
C HIS A 49 -5.01 34.75 42.76
N ALA A 50 -6.18 34.17 42.53
CA ALA A 50 -6.50 32.77 42.79
C ALA A 50 -6.71 32.04 41.46
N PHE A 51 -5.70 31.33 40.99
CA PHE A 51 -5.72 30.60 39.71
C PHE A 51 -6.40 29.24 39.88
N THR A 52 -7.69 29.24 40.05
CA THR A 52 -8.52 28.03 40.29
C THR A 52 -9.58 27.78 39.25
N GLU A 53 -9.83 28.75 38.37
CA GLU A 53 -10.87 28.65 37.38
C GLU A 53 -10.42 27.84 36.15
N LYS A 54 -11.29 26.97 35.66
CA LYS A 54 -11.07 26.13 34.50
C LYS A 54 -11.87 26.68 33.33
N VAL A 55 -11.30 27.61 32.59
CA VAL A 55 -11.94 28.24 31.45
C VAL A 55 -11.30 27.73 30.16
N GLN A 56 -12.10 27.12 29.27
CA GLN A 56 -11.65 26.58 27.99
C GLN A 56 -11.93 27.62 26.88
N ASN A 57 -10.92 28.47 26.63
CA ASN A 57 -10.93 29.39 25.49
C ASN A 57 -9.48 29.64 25.02
N ASP A 58 -9.34 30.24 23.85
CA ASP A 58 -8.05 30.46 23.20
C ASP A 58 -7.09 31.31 24.01
N LYS A 59 -7.61 32.23 24.85
CA LYS A 59 -6.79 33.07 25.73
C LYS A 59 -5.94 32.24 26.70
N TYR A 60 -6.48 31.11 27.16
CA TYR A 60 -5.82 30.26 28.17
C TYR A 60 -5.27 28.98 27.57
N LEU A 61 -5.33 28.80 26.23
CA LEU A 61 -4.83 27.62 25.55
C LEU A 61 -3.30 27.54 25.66
N LYS A 62 -2.81 26.51 26.32
CA LYS A 62 -1.38 26.19 26.41
C LYS A 62 -0.93 25.27 25.30
N GLN A 63 -1.74 24.28 24.98
CA GLN A 63 -1.45 23.28 23.95
C GLN A 63 -2.76 22.86 23.27
N ALA A 64 -2.83 23.05 21.96
CA ALA A 64 -3.91 22.54 21.17
C ALA A 64 -3.85 21.01 21.10
N ALA A 65 -4.97 20.38 20.81
CA ALA A 65 -5.07 18.94 20.63
C ALA A 65 -5.71 18.61 19.27
N SER A 66 -5.36 17.48 18.74
CA SER A 66 -6.01 16.87 17.59
C SER A 66 -7.32 16.19 17.97
N CYS A 67 -8.10 15.76 16.99
CA CYS A 67 -9.34 15.02 17.19
C CYS A 67 -9.17 13.82 18.13
N GLY A 68 -10.08 13.70 19.08
CA GLY A 68 -10.06 12.66 20.11
C GLY A 68 -9.18 12.98 21.33
N ASP A 69 -8.22 13.89 21.18
CA ASP A 69 -7.33 14.31 22.25
C ASP A 69 -7.93 15.47 23.07
N ARG A 70 -7.31 15.75 24.22
CA ARG A 70 -7.74 16.82 25.13
C ARG A 70 -6.72 17.96 25.11
N PRO A 71 -7.12 19.19 24.71
CA PRO A 71 -6.26 20.38 24.82
C PRO A 71 -5.89 20.67 26.26
N ILE A 72 -4.78 21.35 26.46
CA ILE A 72 -4.31 21.76 27.78
C ILE A 72 -4.47 23.27 27.89
N TYR A 73 -5.11 23.70 28.96
CA TYR A 73 -5.34 25.10 29.30
C TYR A 73 -4.64 25.47 30.60
N TYR A 74 -4.30 26.76 30.75
CA TYR A 74 -3.87 27.31 32.02
C TYR A 74 -5.07 27.55 32.92
N LEU A 75 -4.89 27.36 34.24
CA LEU A 75 -5.85 27.79 35.25
C LEU A 75 -5.87 29.31 35.30
N SER A 76 -7.07 29.89 35.35
CA SER A 76 -7.29 31.32 35.35
C SER A 76 -7.81 31.84 36.70
N CYS A 77 -7.73 33.15 36.86
CA CYS A 77 -8.33 33.92 37.94
C CYS A 77 -9.57 34.67 37.41
N ALA A 78 -10.53 34.97 38.28
CA ALA A 78 -11.72 35.76 37.93
C ALA A 78 -11.40 37.12 37.29
N CYS A 79 -10.22 37.66 37.53
CA CYS A 79 -9.76 38.89 36.88
C CYS A 79 -9.31 38.73 35.44
N GLY A 80 -9.23 37.48 34.94
CA GLY A 80 -8.82 37.17 33.56
C GLY A 80 -7.33 36.88 33.37
N GLU A 81 -6.51 36.93 34.42
CA GLU A 81 -5.12 36.49 34.37
C GLU A 81 -5.01 34.97 34.53
N HIS A 82 -3.90 34.36 34.10
CA HIS A 82 -3.65 32.94 34.27
C HIS A 82 -2.34 32.67 35.00
N GLY A 83 -2.32 31.59 35.77
CA GLY A 83 -1.13 31.07 36.42
C GLY A 83 -0.34 30.06 35.59
N THR A 84 0.54 29.33 36.27
CA THR A 84 1.33 28.24 35.66
C THR A 84 0.65 26.86 35.74
N GLY A 85 -0.35 26.72 36.62
CA GLY A 85 -1.15 25.51 36.76
C GLY A 85 -1.97 25.24 35.50
N THR A 86 -2.18 23.97 35.18
CA THR A 86 -2.90 23.58 33.96
C THR A 86 -3.97 22.54 34.25
N PHE A 87 -4.93 22.43 33.32
CA PHE A 87 -5.92 21.36 33.31
C PHE A 87 -6.14 20.87 31.86
N ARG A 88 -6.66 19.67 31.73
CA ARG A 88 -7.08 19.15 30.43
C ARG A 88 -8.52 19.54 30.15
N GLY A 89 -8.76 20.11 29.00
CA GLY A 89 -10.10 20.44 28.49
C GLY A 89 -10.91 19.23 28.10
N ASP A 90 -12.02 19.48 27.45
CA ASP A 90 -12.84 18.44 26.83
C ASP A 90 -12.16 17.88 25.58
N PRO A 91 -12.41 16.61 25.22
CA PRO A 91 -11.87 16.06 23.99
C PRO A 91 -12.34 16.89 22.78
N VAL A 92 -11.43 17.14 21.84
CA VAL A 92 -11.82 17.74 20.55
C VAL A 92 -12.73 16.74 19.82
N PRO A 93 -13.99 17.09 19.53
CA PRO A 93 -14.90 16.17 18.91
C PRO A 93 -14.51 15.91 17.45
N HIS A 94 -14.78 14.70 16.97
CA HIS A 94 -14.77 14.42 15.54
C HIS A 94 -15.94 15.17 14.88
N ALA A 95 -15.67 15.78 13.73
CA ALA A 95 -16.71 16.38 12.88
C ALA A 95 -16.99 15.42 11.72
N PHE A 96 -18.11 14.70 11.80
CA PHE A 96 -18.48 13.77 10.75
C PHE A 96 -19.25 14.47 9.64
N GLY A 97 -18.68 14.47 8.42
CA GLY A 97 -19.27 15.17 7.28
C GLY A 97 -20.23 14.35 6.45
N VAL A 98 -19.90 13.12 6.15
CA VAL A 98 -20.71 12.27 5.26
C VAL A 98 -20.77 10.86 5.81
N SER A 99 -21.97 10.36 5.99
CA SER A 99 -22.24 8.95 6.18
C SER A 99 -22.38 8.30 4.80
N VAL A 100 -21.52 7.35 4.49
CA VAL A 100 -21.65 6.57 3.27
C VAL A 100 -22.50 5.36 3.59
N THR A 101 -23.75 5.35 3.10
CA THR A 101 -24.62 4.18 3.22
C THR A 101 -24.43 3.30 2.00
N ASP A 102 -24.04 2.08 2.26
CA ASP A 102 -23.77 1.12 1.23
C ASP A 102 -24.90 0.10 1.14
N ALA A 103 -25.88 0.37 0.32
CA ALA A 103 -27.04 -0.49 0.06
C ALA A 103 -27.71 -1.02 1.36
N GLY A 104 -27.60 -0.28 2.47
CA GLY A 104 -28.14 -0.68 3.77
C GLY A 104 -27.31 -1.75 4.51
N VAL A 105 -26.11 -2.03 4.03
CA VAL A 105 -25.20 -3.03 4.62
C VAL A 105 -24.21 -2.37 5.57
N ILE A 106 -23.61 -1.27 5.17
CA ILE A 106 -22.64 -0.52 5.95
C ILE A 106 -22.96 0.96 5.89
N GLU A 107 -23.01 1.62 7.03
CA GLU A 107 -23.09 3.06 7.15
C GLU A 107 -21.87 3.59 7.89
N ARG A 108 -21.19 4.58 7.34
CA ARG A 108 -19.97 5.16 7.87
C ARG A 108 -20.00 6.66 7.90
N ALA A 109 -19.37 7.20 8.92
CA ALA A 109 -19.07 8.60 9.04
C ALA A 109 -17.56 8.80 9.05
N PHE A 110 -17.08 9.66 8.17
CA PHE A 110 -15.68 10.06 8.11
C PHE A 110 -15.48 11.40 8.81
N CYS A 111 -14.45 11.51 9.63
CA CYS A 111 -14.10 12.80 10.21
C CYS A 111 -13.61 13.75 9.12
N THR A 112 -14.16 14.97 9.10
CA THR A 112 -13.79 16.03 8.14
C THR A 112 -12.74 16.99 8.68
N ASN A 113 -12.34 16.84 9.93
CA ASN A 113 -11.27 17.67 10.50
C ASN A 113 -9.94 17.35 9.83
N GLU A 114 -9.20 18.39 9.47
CA GLU A 114 -7.94 18.26 8.77
C GLU A 114 -6.95 17.36 9.54
N GLY A 115 -6.38 16.37 8.86
CA GLY A 115 -5.43 15.42 9.42
C GLY A 115 -6.04 14.34 10.33
N CYS A 116 -7.37 14.24 10.41
CA CYS A 116 -8.04 13.19 11.18
C CYS A 116 -8.53 12.06 10.27
N ASP A 117 -8.04 10.85 10.54
CA ASP A 117 -8.37 9.64 9.77
C ASP A 117 -9.47 8.80 10.43
N HIS A 118 -10.12 9.34 11.46
CA HIS A 118 -11.13 8.59 12.20
C HIS A 118 -12.35 8.29 11.35
N VAL A 119 -12.74 7.01 11.34
CA VAL A 119 -13.94 6.49 10.67
C VAL A 119 -14.77 5.73 11.69
N GLU A 120 -16.03 6.08 11.80
CA GLU A 120 -17.01 5.30 12.58
C GLU A 120 -17.86 4.44 11.65
N THR A 121 -17.99 3.16 11.97
CA THR A 121 -19.00 2.29 11.39
C THR A 121 -20.26 2.44 12.21
N LEU A 122 -21.27 3.14 11.66
CA LEU A 122 -22.50 3.46 12.37
C LEU A 122 -23.50 2.30 12.35
N ASN A 123 -23.53 1.56 11.25
CA ASN A 123 -24.40 0.40 11.09
C ASN A 123 -23.73 -0.63 10.18
N LEU A 124 -23.66 -1.87 10.65
CA LEU A 124 -23.17 -3.01 9.88
C LEU A 124 -24.26 -4.08 9.87
N ALA A 125 -25.28 -3.87 9.04
CA ALA A 125 -26.40 -4.78 8.90
C ALA A 125 -26.05 -6.00 8.02
N LEU A 126 -24.87 -6.60 8.24
CA LEU A 126 -24.51 -7.83 7.56
C LEU A 126 -25.29 -9.00 8.16
N PRO A 127 -25.75 -9.95 7.32
CA PRO A 127 -26.40 -11.15 7.79
C PRO A 127 -25.52 -11.88 8.81
N THR A 128 -26.16 -12.52 9.80
CA THR A 128 -25.42 -13.37 10.74
C THR A 128 -24.85 -14.58 10.00
N VAL A 129 -23.71 -15.08 10.47
CA VAL A 129 -23.05 -16.24 9.88
C VAL A 129 -23.99 -17.43 9.70
N GLY A 130 -24.87 -17.70 10.68
CA GLY A 130 -25.84 -18.78 10.59
C GLY A 130 -26.86 -18.63 9.45
N THR A 131 -27.17 -17.39 9.03
CA THR A 131 -28.07 -17.16 7.89
C THR A 131 -27.37 -17.29 6.55
N LEU A 132 -26.06 -17.06 6.50
CA LEU A 132 -25.27 -17.13 5.24
C LEU A 132 -24.68 -18.51 4.98
N THR A 133 -24.13 -19.14 6.01
CA THR A 133 -23.37 -20.39 5.86
C THR A 133 -24.18 -21.65 6.18
N GLY A 134 -25.38 -21.50 6.73
CA GLY A 134 -26.16 -22.64 7.19
C GLY A 134 -25.48 -23.38 8.34
N ALA A 135 -25.87 -24.61 8.56
CA ALA A 135 -25.25 -25.47 9.56
C ALA A 135 -23.97 -26.10 8.99
N LEU A 136 -22.85 -25.46 9.20
CA LEU A 136 -21.54 -26.04 8.88
C LEU A 136 -21.09 -26.99 10.00
N ASN A 137 -20.40 -28.05 9.63
CA ASN A 137 -19.75 -28.95 10.58
C ASN A 137 -18.31 -28.51 10.91
N CYS A 138 -18.08 -27.21 10.87
CA CYS A 138 -16.79 -26.58 11.12
C CYS A 138 -16.73 -25.98 12.54
N SER A 139 -15.52 -25.70 12.99
CA SER A 139 -15.31 -24.88 14.18
C SER A 139 -15.30 -23.40 13.75
N ASP A 140 -16.08 -22.57 14.43
CA ASP A 140 -16.02 -21.12 14.27
C ASP A 140 -14.68 -20.61 14.83
N ALA A 141 -13.89 -19.96 13.98
CA ALA A 141 -12.62 -19.34 14.36
C ALA A 141 -12.74 -17.81 14.53
N GLY A 142 -13.98 -17.30 14.47
CA GLY A 142 -14.28 -15.90 14.68
C GLY A 142 -14.41 -15.11 13.39
N TYR A 143 -14.44 -13.80 13.54
CA TYR A 143 -14.51 -12.89 12.40
C TYR A 143 -13.61 -11.67 12.59
N ARG A 144 -13.36 -10.97 11.50
CA ARG A 144 -12.69 -9.66 11.49
C ARG A 144 -13.55 -8.69 10.72
N GLU A 145 -13.52 -7.43 11.16
CA GLU A 145 -14.13 -6.32 10.46
C GLU A 145 -13.05 -5.51 9.77
N THR A 146 -13.28 -5.19 8.52
CA THR A 146 -12.55 -4.15 7.80
C THR A 146 -13.43 -2.89 7.74
N ASP A 147 -12.95 -1.87 7.10
CA ASP A 147 -13.71 -0.65 6.87
C ASP A 147 -15.00 -0.87 6.03
N SER A 148 -15.06 -1.90 5.20
CA SER A 148 -16.15 -2.16 4.23
C SER A 148 -16.73 -3.55 4.29
N ALA A 149 -16.17 -4.43 5.12
CA ALA A 149 -16.56 -5.83 5.08
C ALA A 149 -16.37 -6.55 6.41
N LYS A 150 -16.98 -7.73 6.50
CA LYS A 150 -16.65 -8.74 7.50
C LYS A 150 -16.05 -9.96 6.82
N ILE A 151 -15.02 -10.53 7.47
CA ILE A 151 -14.40 -11.77 7.04
C ILE A 151 -14.59 -12.78 8.16
N PHE A 152 -15.30 -13.85 7.86
CA PHE A 152 -15.54 -14.95 8.78
C PHE A 152 -14.58 -16.10 8.51
N TYR A 153 -14.06 -16.68 9.57
CA TYR A 153 -13.07 -17.76 9.53
C TYR A 153 -13.62 -19.01 10.21
N TYR A 154 -13.49 -20.12 9.51
CA TYR A 154 -13.87 -21.45 10.03
C TYR A 154 -12.70 -22.39 9.84
N SER A 155 -12.47 -23.24 10.81
CA SER A 155 -11.47 -24.31 10.81
C SER A 155 -12.12 -25.69 10.90
N ASN A 156 -11.32 -26.74 10.69
CA ASN A 156 -11.77 -28.13 10.66
C ASN A 156 -12.89 -28.38 9.64
N CYS A 157 -12.88 -27.67 8.54
CA CYS A 157 -13.88 -27.76 7.48
C CYS A 157 -13.53 -28.84 6.45
N GLN A 158 -14.57 -29.40 5.85
CA GLN A 158 -14.49 -30.32 4.73
C GLN A 158 -15.03 -29.66 3.45
N SER A 159 -14.70 -30.22 2.30
CA SER A 159 -15.22 -29.70 1.02
C SER A 159 -16.75 -29.71 0.91
N THR A 160 -17.42 -30.54 1.72
CA THR A 160 -18.88 -30.57 1.85
C THR A 160 -19.43 -29.33 2.54
N ASP A 161 -18.69 -28.77 3.51
CA ASP A 161 -19.07 -27.54 4.20
C ASP A 161 -19.04 -26.33 3.26
N TYR A 162 -18.05 -26.27 2.37
CA TYR A 162 -18.02 -25.27 1.30
C TYR A 162 -19.28 -25.36 0.42
N THR A 163 -19.69 -26.57 0.04
CA THR A 163 -20.90 -26.77 -0.76
C THR A 163 -22.16 -26.35 0.00
N THR A 164 -22.20 -26.57 1.31
CA THR A 164 -23.30 -26.14 2.18
C THR A 164 -23.35 -24.61 2.28
N ALA A 165 -22.21 -23.96 2.52
CA ALA A 165 -22.11 -22.51 2.56
C ALA A 165 -22.53 -21.86 1.22
N LEU A 166 -22.06 -22.43 0.12
CA LEU A 166 -22.43 -21.96 -1.23
C LEU A 166 -23.95 -22.01 -1.47
N ARG A 167 -24.60 -23.13 -1.11
CA ARG A 167 -26.04 -23.27 -1.21
C ARG A 167 -26.80 -22.30 -0.31
N SER A 168 -26.31 -22.05 0.91
CA SER A 168 -26.91 -21.08 1.82
C SER A 168 -26.87 -19.67 1.26
N LEU A 169 -25.75 -19.25 0.67
CA LEU A 169 -25.62 -17.96 -0.01
C LEU A 169 -26.58 -17.86 -1.21
N GLN A 170 -26.69 -18.91 -2.01
CA GLN A 170 -27.65 -18.96 -3.13
C GLN A 170 -29.09 -18.90 -2.63
N SER A 171 -29.43 -19.57 -1.53
CA SER A 171 -30.75 -19.50 -0.90
C SER A 171 -31.05 -18.14 -0.30
N ALA A 172 -30.03 -17.36 0.06
CA ALA A 172 -30.13 -15.96 0.47
C ALA A 172 -30.28 -14.99 -0.73
N GLY A 173 -30.47 -15.52 -1.94
CA GLY A 173 -30.70 -14.74 -3.15
C GLY A 173 -29.42 -14.32 -3.88
N CYS A 174 -28.26 -14.85 -3.51
CA CYS A 174 -27.02 -14.53 -4.22
C CYS A 174 -26.90 -15.31 -5.54
N THR A 175 -26.51 -14.60 -6.59
CA THR A 175 -26.10 -15.17 -7.87
C THR A 175 -24.60 -15.41 -7.85
N GLN A 176 -24.15 -16.59 -8.28
CA GLN A 176 -22.74 -16.88 -8.44
C GLN A 176 -22.23 -16.26 -9.73
N GLU A 177 -21.34 -15.28 -9.61
CA GLU A 177 -20.75 -14.53 -10.75
C GLU A 177 -19.36 -15.05 -11.14
N GLY A 178 -18.69 -15.79 -10.25
CA GLY A 178 -17.38 -16.36 -10.52
C GLY A 178 -17.15 -17.65 -9.73
N SER A 179 -16.35 -18.55 -10.33
CA SER A 179 -15.87 -19.76 -9.67
C SER A 179 -14.43 -20.02 -10.11
N TYR A 180 -13.54 -20.16 -9.12
CA TYR A 180 -12.10 -20.30 -9.38
C TYR A 180 -11.54 -21.49 -8.60
N ARG A 181 -10.37 -21.95 -9.03
CA ARG A 181 -9.61 -23.02 -8.37
C ARG A 181 -8.13 -22.72 -8.37
N LEU A 182 -7.46 -23.04 -7.26
CA LEU A 182 -6.01 -23.15 -7.14
C LEU A 182 -5.68 -24.51 -6.54
N GLY A 183 -5.30 -25.47 -7.36
CA GLY A 183 -5.18 -26.86 -6.92
C GLY A 183 -6.52 -27.37 -6.37
N ASP A 184 -6.52 -27.83 -5.13
CA ASP A 184 -7.72 -28.32 -4.44
C ASP A 184 -8.55 -27.20 -3.77
N ASN A 185 -8.00 -25.98 -3.68
CA ASN A 185 -8.71 -24.84 -3.15
C ASN A 185 -9.82 -24.40 -4.10
N ARG A 186 -10.94 -23.96 -3.52
CA ARG A 186 -12.14 -23.53 -4.26
C ARG A 186 -12.58 -22.16 -3.81
N TYR A 187 -13.00 -21.35 -4.79
CA TYR A 187 -13.43 -19.98 -4.53
C TYR A 187 -14.70 -19.68 -5.33
N SER A 188 -15.60 -18.93 -4.74
CA SER A 188 -16.82 -18.43 -5.41
C SER A 188 -17.06 -16.98 -5.09
N LEU A 189 -17.29 -16.19 -6.13
CA LEU A 189 -17.81 -14.84 -6.04
C LEU A 189 -19.34 -14.90 -6.21
N LEU A 190 -20.05 -14.38 -5.22
CA LEU A 190 -21.51 -14.35 -5.20
C LEU A 190 -21.98 -12.92 -4.89
N ARG A 191 -23.14 -12.55 -5.42
CA ARG A 191 -23.71 -11.23 -5.21
C ARG A 191 -25.24 -11.25 -5.19
N ASN A 192 -25.81 -10.32 -4.44
CA ASN A 192 -27.20 -9.90 -4.56
C ASN A 192 -27.27 -8.36 -4.50
N ASP A 193 -28.48 -7.79 -4.40
CA ASP A 193 -28.70 -6.35 -4.31
C ASP A 193 -28.19 -5.72 -2.99
N LYS A 194 -27.89 -6.51 -1.97
CA LYS A 194 -27.53 -6.05 -0.63
C LYS A 194 -26.06 -6.20 -0.32
N PHE A 195 -25.42 -7.27 -0.76
CA PHE A 195 -24.02 -7.55 -0.44
C PHE A 195 -23.33 -8.38 -1.52
N THR A 196 -22.03 -8.36 -1.48
CA THR A 196 -21.15 -9.30 -2.22
C THR A 196 -20.48 -10.24 -1.24
N ALA A 197 -20.39 -11.51 -1.60
CA ALA A 197 -19.70 -12.53 -0.81
C ALA A 197 -18.58 -13.17 -1.64
N TYR A 198 -17.42 -13.39 -1.01
CA TYR A 198 -16.36 -14.21 -1.57
C TYR A 198 -16.11 -15.39 -0.63
N LEU A 199 -16.47 -16.57 -1.09
CA LEU A 199 -16.38 -17.82 -0.33
C LEU A 199 -15.15 -18.59 -0.77
N SER A 200 -14.24 -18.88 0.15
CA SER A 200 -13.01 -19.64 -0.07
C SER A 200 -13.01 -20.92 0.75
N TYR A 201 -12.63 -22.03 0.14
CA TYR A 201 -12.27 -23.28 0.81
C TYR A 201 -10.80 -23.57 0.56
N LEU A 202 -10.04 -23.68 1.62
CA LEU A 202 -8.60 -23.91 1.64
C LEU A 202 -8.36 -25.35 2.07
N ALA A 203 -8.09 -26.20 1.11
CA ALA A 203 -8.14 -27.64 1.29
C ALA A 203 -7.08 -28.17 2.26
N ASP A 204 -5.85 -27.69 2.14
CA ASP A 204 -4.73 -28.11 3.00
C ASP A 204 -4.89 -27.61 4.44
N GLU A 205 -5.43 -26.39 4.61
CA GLU A 205 -5.73 -25.83 5.92
C GLU A 205 -7.00 -26.44 6.56
N GLY A 206 -7.87 -27.10 5.77
CA GLY A 206 -9.20 -27.49 6.22
C GLY A 206 -10.00 -26.27 6.69
N ALA A 207 -9.93 -25.17 5.96
CA ALA A 207 -10.50 -23.88 6.37
C ALA A 207 -11.50 -23.34 5.36
N ILE A 208 -12.48 -22.57 5.86
CA ILE A 208 -13.35 -21.73 5.05
C ILE A 208 -13.15 -20.28 5.48
N ARG A 209 -12.99 -19.40 4.51
CA ARG A 209 -13.06 -17.94 4.68
C ARG A 209 -14.26 -17.41 3.91
N LEU A 210 -15.03 -16.55 4.53
CA LEU A 210 -16.18 -15.90 3.91
C LEU A 210 -16.05 -14.40 4.09
N TYR A 211 -15.65 -13.71 3.03
CA TYR A 211 -15.74 -12.26 2.93
C TYR A 211 -17.17 -11.86 2.60
N VAL A 212 -17.71 -10.87 3.31
CA VAL A 212 -19.01 -10.27 3.02
C VAL A 212 -18.84 -8.75 3.07
N GLY A 213 -19.05 -8.11 1.96
CA GLY A 213 -18.86 -6.67 1.81
C GLY A 213 -19.97 -6.03 1.00
N ARG A 214 -19.73 -4.83 0.55
CA ARG A 214 -20.64 -4.02 -0.25
C ARG A 214 -21.05 -4.74 -1.54
N SER A 215 -22.26 -4.45 -2.02
CA SER A 215 -22.73 -5.05 -3.27
C SER A 215 -21.90 -4.66 -4.49
N ASP A 216 -21.16 -3.55 -4.45
CA ASP A 216 -20.28 -3.04 -5.51
C ASP A 216 -18.77 -3.18 -5.24
N ASP A 217 -18.37 -3.75 -4.09
CA ASP A 217 -16.96 -3.86 -3.69
C ASP A 217 -16.13 -4.73 -4.65
N LEU A 218 -16.70 -5.83 -5.10
CA LEU A 218 -16.04 -6.78 -5.98
C LEU A 218 -16.52 -6.60 -7.41
N VAL A 219 -15.63 -6.14 -8.27
CA VAL A 219 -15.88 -6.13 -9.71
C VAL A 219 -15.49 -7.51 -10.26
N PRO A 220 -16.42 -8.25 -10.90
CA PRO A 220 -16.09 -9.53 -11.48
C PRO A 220 -14.94 -9.39 -12.48
N PRO A 221 -13.98 -10.33 -12.50
CA PRO A 221 -12.95 -10.36 -13.52
C PRO A 221 -13.58 -10.34 -14.92
N ARG A 222 -13.21 -9.38 -15.73
CA ARG A 222 -13.61 -9.39 -17.14
C ARG A 222 -12.75 -10.41 -17.86
N VAL A 223 -13.37 -11.40 -18.47
CA VAL A 223 -12.72 -12.16 -19.51
C VAL A 223 -12.63 -11.22 -20.71
N SER A 224 -11.50 -10.53 -20.87
CA SER A 224 -11.26 -9.78 -22.10
C SER A 224 -11.15 -10.81 -23.21
N GLY A 225 -12.22 -10.96 -23.98
CA GLY A 225 -12.31 -11.88 -25.10
C GLY A 225 -11.35 -11.47 -26.21
N GLY A 226 -10.14 -11.93 -26.11
CA GLY A 226 -9.08 -11.74 -27.10
C GLY A 226 -8.17 -12.97 -27.10
N THR A 227 -8.72 -14.14 -27.50
CA THR A 227 -7.91 -15.31 -27.92
C THR A 227 -7.31 -15.10 -29.32
N GLY A 228 -7.36 -13.86 -29.85
CA GLY A 228 -6.66 -13.52 -31.08
C GLY A 228 -5.16 -13.65 -30.83
N ALA A 229 -4.50 -14.51 -31.59
CA ALA A 229 -3.05 -14.50 -31.70
C ALA A 229 -2.65 -13.06 -32.06
N GLY A 230 -2.10 -12.34 -31.10
CA GLY A 230 -1.59 -10.99 -31.33
C GLY A 230 -0.40 -11.04 -32.28
N THR A 231 -0.10 -9.90 -32.85
CA THR A 231 1.03 -9.77 -33.80
C THR A 231 2.30 -9.31 -33.10
N VAL A 232 2.23 -9.08 -31.79
CA VAL A 232 3.36 -8.57 -30.98
C VAL A 232 3.93 -9.70 -30.14
N GLU A 233 5.23 -9.88 -30.19
CA GLU A 233 5.94 -10.81 -29.30
C GLU A 233 5.91 -10.25 -27.86
N PRO A 234 5.42 -11.04 -26.90
CA PRO A 234 5.38 -10.60 -25.51
C PRO A 234 6.77 -10.34 -24.93
N ALA A 235 6.85 -9.39 -24.02
CA ALA A 235 8.10 -9.07 -23.33
C ALA A 235 7.84 -8.56 -21.92
N LEU A 236 8.82 -8.75 -21.04
CA LEU A 236 8.84 -8.26 -19.67
C LEU A 236 10.01 -7.30 -19.48
N TRP A 237 9.78 -6.17 -18.84
CA TRP A 237 10.84 -5.26 -18.38
C TRP A 237 10.87 -5.23 -16.85
N GLN A 238 12.05 -5.45 -16.28
CA GLN A 238 12.38 -5.01 -14.93
C GLN A 238 12.94 -3.60 -15.03
N ILE A 239 12.28 -2.62 -14.43
CA ILE A 239 12.66 -1.21 -14.52
C ILE A 239 13.68 -0.89 -13.42
N ASN A 240 14.78 -0.23 -13.80
CA ASN A 240 15.70 0.34 -12.81
C ASN A 240 15.03 1.57 -12.18
N VAL A 241 14.55 1.41 -10.97
CA VAL A 241 13.94 2.48 -10.16
C VAL A 241 15.05 3.33 -9.56
N ASP A 242 15.00 4.65 -9.77
CA ASP A 242 16.03 5.56 -9.28
C ASP A 242 15.70 6.12 -7.89
N CYS A 243 16.18 5.46 -6.88
CA CYS A 243 16.05 5.89 -5.49
C CYS A 243 17.12 6.87 -5.02
N ARG A 244 18.13 7.20 -5.86
CA ARG A 244 19.28 8.05 -5.45
C ARG A 244 18.88 9.42 -4.94
N ALA A 245 17.83 10.00 -5.50
CA ALA A 245 17.32 11.31 -5.05
C ALA A 245 16.72 11.26 -3.65
N ALA A 246 16.15 10.15 -3.25
CA ALA A 246 15.50 9.96 -1.95
C ALA A 246 16.47 9.53 -0.84
N LYS A 247 17.68 9.08 -1.17
CA LYS A 247 18.70 8.50 -0.25
C LYS A 247 18.21 7.28 0.56
N THR A 248 17.05 6.78 0.25
CA THR A 248 16.43 5.67 0.95
C THR A 248 15.65 4.86 -0.06
N ASN A 249 15.75 3.59 0.05
CA ASN A 249 14.83 2.58 -0.43
C ASN A 249 14.84 2.32 -1.93
N ASP A 250 14.54 1.28 -2.17
CA ASP A 250 14.42 0.26 -3.13
C ASP A 250 13.02 0.43 -3.71
N GLY A 251 12.85 0.41 -4.95
CA GLY A 251 11.55 0.49 -5.56
C GLY A 251 11.35 -0.69 -6.50
N MET A 252 10.12 -0.92 -6.87
CA MET A 252 9.77 -2.00 -7.76
C MET A 252 8.85 -1.51 -8.85
N SER A 253 9.16 -1.82 -10.12
CA SER A 253 8.25 -1.62 -11.22
C SER A 253 8.56 -2.55 -12.38
N TYR A 254 7.51 -3.17 -12.92
CA TYR A 254 7.60 -4.06 -14.07
C TYR A 254 6.58 -3.69 -15.13
N VAL A 255 6.95 -3.85 -16.39
CA VAL A 255 6.05 -3.70 -17.54
C VAL A 255 6.03 -5.00 -18.32
N ILE A 256 4.85 -5.52 -18.64
CA ILE A 256 4.66 -6.67 -19.51
C ILE A 256 3.92 -6.21 -20.76
N GLN A 257 4.48 -6.48 -21.92
CA GLN A 257 3.80 -6.28 -23.21
C GLN A 257 3.01 -7.53 -23.57
N LEU A 258 1.74 -7.34 -23.88
CA LEU A 258 0.81 -8.39 -24.30
C LEU A 258 0.88 -8.61 -25.82
N SER A 259 0.37 -9.73 -26.27
CA SER A 259 0.35 -10.10 -27.71
C SER A 259 -0.49 -9.14 -28.59
N ASP A 260 -1.45 -8.39 -28.01
CA ASP A 260 -2.20 -7.34 -28.70
C ASP A 260 -1.50 -5.96 -28.65
N GLY A 261 -0.30 -5.89 -28.09
CA GLY A 261 0.49 -4.69 -27.96
C GLY A 261 0.08 -3.75 -26.81
N LYS A 262 -0.92 -4.13 -26.02
CA LYS A 262 -1.21 -3.44 -24.76
C LYS A 262 -0.20 -3.86 -23.68
N PHE A 263 -0.31 -3.24 -22.51
CA PHE A 263 0.63 -3.44 -21.42
C PHE A 263 -0.08 -3.80 -20.12
N ILE A 264 0.60 -4.59 -19.30
CA ILE A 264 0.35 -4.72 -17.87
C ILE A 264 1.49 -4.02 -17.16
N VAL A 265 1.18 -3.25 -16.11
CA VAL A 265 2.16 -2.66 -15.20
C VAL A 265 1.98 -3.29 -13.83
N ILE A 266 3.07 -3.72 -13.21
CA ILE A 266 3.11 -4.18 -11.82
C ILE A 266 3.90 -3.15 -11.03
N ASP A 267 3.27 -2.53 -10.05
CA ASP A 267 3.80 -1.43 -9.26
C ASP A 267 4.30 -0.23 -10.10
N GLY A 268 4.87 0.79 -9.48
CA GLY A 268 5.25 2.01 -10.19
C GLY A 268 6.64 2.55 -9.81
N GLY A 269 7.25 1.99 -8.76
CA GLY A 269 8.49 2.56 -8.24
C GLY A 269 8.23 3.78 -7.34
N TYR A 270 9.26 4.57 -7.11
CA TYR A 270 9.25 5.66 -6.14
C TYR A 270 8.54 6.92 -6.67
N ASP A 271 8.11 7.81 -5.77
CA ASP A 271 7.44 9.08 -6.13
C ASP A 271 8.42 10.08 -6.80
N THR A 272 9.02 9.64 -7.89
CA THR A 272 9.94 10.46 -8.70
C THR A 272 9.43 10.65 -10.12
N LYS A 273 9.80 11.78 -10.70
CA LYS A 273 9.53 12.00 -12.12
C LYS A 273 10.28 11.00 -13.00
N GLN A 274 11.46 10.62 -12.61
CA GLN A 274 12.33 9.72 -13.38
C GLN A 274 11.73 8.32 -13.50
N ASP A 275 11.14 7.79 -12.43
CA ASP A 275 10.49 6.47 -12.48
C ASP A 275 9.26 6.50 -13.36
N ALA A 276 8.43 7.56 -13.23
CA ALA A 276 7.30 7.77 -14.14
C ALA A 276 7.73 7.90 -15.61
N ASP A 277 8.83 8.62 -15.89
CA ASP A 277 9.40 8.74 -17.23
C ASP A 277 9.92 7.40 -17.76
N SER A 278 10.52 6.58 -16.91
CA SER A 278 11.03 5.25 -17.27
C SER A 278 9.90 4.31 -17.70
N ILE A 279 8.80 4.27 -16.95
CA ILE A 279 7.60 3.53 -17.34
C ILE A 279 7.07 4.06 -18.68
N PHE A 280 6.84 5.37 -18.79
CA PHE A 280 6.29 5.96 -20.02
C PHE A 280 7.16 5.72 -21.24
N LYS A 281 8.48 5.78 -21.10
CA LYS A 281 9.44 5.51 -22.18
C LYS A 281 9.28 4.09 -22.74
N ILE A 282 9.14 3.08 -21.89
CA ILE A 282 8.91 1.70 -22.33
C ILE A 282 7.58 1.62 -23.10
N LEU A 283 6.52 2.18 -22.54
CA LEU A 283 5.19 2.13 -23.15
C LEU A 283 5.17 2.81 -24.53
N ILE A 284 5.73 4.00 -24.67
CA ILE A 284 5.67 4.76 -25.93
C ILE A 284 6.58 4.18 -27.01
N GLN A 285 7.71 3.59 -26.63
CA GLN A 285 8.65 2.98 -27.57
C GLN A 285 8.18 1.65 -28.12
N ASN A 286 7.34 0.93 -27.37
CA ASN A 286 6.92 -0.42 -27.71
C ASN A 286 5.44 -0.53 -28.10
N LYS A 287 4.66 0.57 -28.06
CA LYS A 287 3.28 0.54 -28.53
C LYS A 287 3.22 0.22 -30.03
N PRO A 288 2.22 -0.55 -30.49
CA PRO A 288 1.97 -0.73 -31.91
C PRO A 288 1.75 0.61 -32.64
N ALA A 289 2.13 0.65 -33.92
CA ALA A 289 2.03 1.87 -34.73
C ALA A 289 0.57 2.32 -34.93
N ASP A 290 -0.36 1.41 -34.97
CA ASP A 290 -1.80 1.63 -35.11
C ASP A 290 -2.50 2.08 -33.81
N HIS A 291 -1.83 1.96 -32.67
CA HIS A 291 -2.33 2.53 -31.41
C HIS A 291 -1.99 4.02 -31.33
N ALA A 292 -2.99 4.88 -31.24
CA ALA A 292 -2.79 6.34 -31.09
C ALA A 292 -2.01 6.66 -29.80
N LYS A 293 -2.27 5.92 -28.71
CA LYS A 293 -1.63 6.03 -27.40
C LYS A 293 -1.27 4.64 -26.88
N PRO A 294 -0.25 4.51 -26.01
CA PRO A 294 -0.07 3.30 -25.24
C PRO A 294 -1.33 2.98 -24.42
N ILE A 295 -1.65 1.71 -24.28
CA ILE A 295 -2.80 1.24 -23.50
C ILE A 295 -2.31 0.30 -22.41
N ILE A 296 -2.51 0.69 -21.17
CA ILE A 296 -2.31 -0.17 -19.99
C ILE A 296 -3.62 -0.91 -19.77
N ALA A 297 -3.65 -2.20 -20.09
CA ALA A 297 -4.82 -3.06 -19.89
C ALA A 297 -5.09 -3.32 -18.40
N GLY A 298 -4.02 -3.41 -17.61
CA GLY A 298 -4.11 -3.54 -16.17
C GLY A 298 -2.88 -2.94 -15.48
N TRP A 299 -3.13 -2.12 -14.45
CA TRP A 299 -2.11 -1.69 -13.52
C TRP A 299 -2.35 -2.39 -12.18
N PHE A 300 -1.48 -3.32 -11.84
CA PHE A 300 -1.54 -4.11 -10.62
C PHE A 300 -0.65 -3.49 -9.56
N ILE A 301 -1.17 -3.32 -8.36
CA ILE A 301 -0.46 -2.73 -7.23
C ILE A 301 -0.41 -3.75 -6.12
N THR A 302 0.81 -4.10 -5.69
CA THR A 302 1.02 -5.08 -4.64
C THR A 302 0.61 -4.53 -3.28
N HIS A 303 1.12 -3.37 -2.89
CA HIS A 303 0.79 -2.70 -1.63
C HIS A 303 1.07 -1.19 -1.70
N LEU A 304 0.90 -0.46 -0.59
CA LEU A 304 0.85 1.00 -0.57
C LEU A 304 2.17 1.70 -0.20
N HIS A 305 3.29 0.99 -0.11
CA HIS A 305 4.55 1.67 0.12
C HIS A 305 4.91 2.58 -1.05
N ILE A 306 5.55 3.70 -0.72
CA ILE A 306 5.81 4.78 -1.67
C ILE A 306 6.76 4.38 -2.80
N ASP A 307 7.60 3.41 -2.58
CA ASP A 307 8.53 2.82 -3.52
C ASP A 307 7.91 1.78 -4.46
N HIS A 308 6.63 1.47 -4.26
CA HIS A 308 5.81 0.63 -5.14
C HIS A 308 4.74 1.42 -5.89
N ILE A 309 4.00 2.29 -5.20
CA ILE A 309 2.91 3.06 -5.82
C ILE A 309 3.31 4.48 -6.20
N GLY A 310 4.46 4.96 -5.70
CA GLY A 310 4.80 6.40 -5.74
C GLY A 310 4.81 7.03 -7.11
N ALA A 311 5.42 6.38 -8.10
CA ALA A 311 5.51 6.94 -9.45
C ALA A 311 4.14 7.16 -10.12
N LEU A 312 3.08 6.49 -9.67
CA LEU A 312 1.73 6.68 -10.20
C LEU A 312 1.28 8.14 -10.10
N ARG A 313 1.68 8.85 -9.04
CA ARG A 313 1.37 10.28 -8.89
C ARG A 313 2.02 11.11 -9.99
N ASN A 314 3.31 10.98 -10.18
CA ASN A 314 4.05 11.67 -11.23
C ASN A 314 3.59 11.24 -12.62
N PHE A 315 3.31 9.95 -12.80
CA PHE A 315 2.81 9.41 -14.05
C PHE A 315 1.44 9.99 -14.42
N THR A 316 0.52 10.05 -13.46
CA THR A 316 -0.80 10.68 -13.64
C THR A 316 -0.66 12.15 -14.05
N ASN A 317 0.15 12.92 -13.33
CA ASN A 317 0.33 14.34 -13.59
C ASN A 317 0.91 14.64 -14.99
N GLN A 318 1.80 13.77 -15.49
CA GLN A 318 2.53 14.02 -16.74
C GLN A 318 1.95 13.32 -17.97
N TYR A 319 1.33 12.15 -17.78
CA TYR A 319 1.03 11.22 -18.88
C TYR A 319 -0.45 10.81 -18.97
N LYS A 320 -1.32 11.24 -18.07
CA LYS A 320 -2.75 10.89 -18.07
C LYS A 320 -3.44 11.11 -19.44
N ASN A 321 -3.07 12.20 -20.14
CA ASN A 321 -3.61 12.49 -21.48
C ASN A 321 -2.87 11.78 -22.62
N LYS A 322 -1.74 11.13 -22.34
CA LYS A 322 -0.87 10.47 -23.32
C LYS A 322 -0.95 8.97 -23.30
N VAL A 323 -1.57 8.39 -22.27
CA VAL A 323 -1.75 6.96 -22.05
C VAL A 323 -3.22 6.70 -21.77
N LYS A 324 -3.71 5.51 -22.11
CA LYS A 324 -5.01 5.01 -21.65
C LYS A 324 -4.78 3.92 -20.61
N VAL A 325 -5.48 3.99 -19.48
CA VAL A 325 -5.52 2.91 -18.47
C VAL A 325 -6.92 2.30 -18.51
N GLU A 326 -7.03 0.97 -18.65
CA GLU A 326 -8.30 0.26 -18.69
C GLU A 326 -8.73 -0.24 -17.31
N GLY A 327 -7.78 -0.54 -16.41
CA GLY A 327 -8.10 -0.95 -15.04
C GLY A 327 -6.93 -0.85 -14.07
N PHE A 328 -7.26 -0.59 -12.81
CA PHE A 328 -6.37 -0.68 -11.65
C PHE A 328 -6.80 -1.87 -10.78
N TYR A 329 -5.84 -2.68 -10.35
CA TYR A 329 -6.06 -3.94 -9.66
C TYR A 329 -5.29 -3.94 -8.33
N TYR A 330 -6.00 -3.99 -7.19
CA TYR A 330 -5.41 -3.88 -5.88
C TYR A 330 -6.33 -4.41 -4.77
N ASN A 331 -5.77 -4.63 -3.58
CA ASN A 331 -6.54 -4.87 -2.36
C ASN A 331 -5.87 -4.16 -1.18
N PHE A 332 -6.23 -2.90 -0.97
CA PHE A 332 -5.66 -2.12 0.13
C PHE A 332 -6.46 -2.36 1.43
N PRO A 333 -5.77 -2.58 2.55
CA PRO A 333 -6.42 -2.62 3.85
C PRO A 333 -6.88 -1.22 4.25
N TYR A 334 -8.11 -1.11 4.76
CA TYR A 334 -8.62 0.13 5.32
C TYR A 334 -8.54 0.15 6.85
N VAL A 335 -7.69 -0.66 7.40
CA VAL A 335 -7.29 -0.65 8.80
C VAL A 335 -5.86 -0.17 8.90
N ASN A 336 -5.48 0.37 10.06
CA ASN A 336 -4.08 0.72 10.28
C ASN A 336 -3.24 -0.55 10.30
N VAL A 337 -2.27 -0.61 9.41
CA VAL A 337 -1.32 -1.72 9.33
C VAL A 337 0.09 -1.14 9.30
N GLY A 338 0.80 -1.27 10.41
CA GLY A 338 2.16 -0.75 10.51
C GLY A 338 2.22 0.74 10.16
N ASP A 339 2.86 1.06 9.06
CA ASP A 339 3.04 2.39 8.49
C ASP A 339 2.02 2.76 7.40
N ILE A 340 1.10 1.85 7.07
CA ILE A 340 -0.01 2.11 6.14
C ILE A 340 -1.23 2.64 6.90
N TRP A 341 -1.73 3.79 6.47
CA TRP A 341 -2.86 4.49 7.07
C TRP A 341 -4.03 4.58 6.08
N PRO A 342 -5.29 4.41 6.52
CA PRO A 342 -6.47 4.48 5.64
C PRO A 342 -6.61 5.77 4.84
N SER A 343 -6.14 6.90 5.35
CA SER A 343 -6.12 8.17 4.61
C SER A 343 -5.25 8.12 3.36
N ASN A 344 -4.18 7.34 3.38
CA ASN A 344 -3.33 7.14 2.20
C ASN A 344 -4.07 6.36 1.12
N ASN A 345 -4.83 5.32 1.51
CA ASN A 345 -5.63 4.51 0.58
C ASN A 345 -6.54 5.41 -0.26
N ARG A 346 -7.29 6.31 0.39
CA ARG A 346 -8.22 7.20 -0.29
C ARG A 346 -7.53 8.14 -1.28
N LYS A 347 -6.40 8.72 -0.90
CA LYS A 347 -5.62 9.59 -1.80
C LYS A 347 -5.19 8.87 -3.08
N TRP A 348 -4.78 7.62 -2.96
CA TRP A 348 -4.41 6.80 -4.11
C TRP A 348 -5.61 6.36 -4.93
N GLU A 349 -6.71 5.99 -4.28
CA GLU A 349 -7.96 5.66 -4.98
C GLU A 349 -8.54 6.86 -5.75
N ASP A 350 -8.55 8.05 -5.17
CA ASP A 350 -8.97 9.27 -5.84
C ASP A 350 -8.10 9.57 -7.06
N LEU A 351 -6.79 9.35 -6.94
CA LEU A 351 -5.86 9.50 -8.05
C LEU A 351 -6.17 8.50 -9.18
N MET A 352 -6.37 7.23 -8.87
CA MET A 352 -6.74 6.20 -9.83
C MET A 352 -8.12 6.45 -10.44
N ALA A 353 -9.10 6.85 -9.64
CA ALA A 353 -10.45 7.20 -10.10
C ALA A 353 -10.45 8.41 -11.05
N SER A 354 -9.44 9.24 -10.99
CA SER A 354 -9.28 10.37 -11.92
C SER A 354 -9.03 9.94 -13.37
N TRP A 355 -8.63 8.70 -13.65
CA TRP A 355 -8.42 8.18 -14.99
C TRP A 355 -9.74 7.82 -15.65
N GLU A 356 -10.14 8.60 -16.67
CA GLU A 356 -11.41 8.42 -17.36
C GLU A 356 -11.51 7.04 -18.03
N GLY A 357 -12.59 6.32 -17.74
CA GLY A 357 -12.87 5.00 -18.29
C GLY A 357 -12.06 3.85 -17.69
N ALA A 358 -11.23 4.11 -16.67
CA ALA A 358 -10.56 3.04 -15.93
C ALA A 358 -11.52 2.39 -14.94
N THR A 359 -11.47 1.05 -14.87
CA THR A 359 -12.18 0.29 -13.84
C THR A 359 -11.29 0.10 -12.62
N LEU A 360 -11.83 0.33 -11.42
CA LEU A 360 -11.12 0.08 -10.17
C LEU A 360 -11.51 -1.30 -9.62
N TYR A 361 -10.63 -2.26 -9.70
CA TYR A 361 -10.77 -3.60 -9.09
C TYR A 361 -10.17 -3.56 -7.68
N ARG A 362 -10.95 -3.07 -6.71
CA ARG A 362 -10.49 -2.70 -5.36
C ARG A 362 -10.23 -3.86 -4.43
N LYS A 363 -10.90 -4.96 -4.61
CA LYS A 363 -10.88 -6.10 -3.68
C LYS A 363 -10.48 -7.35 -4.41
N LEU A 364 -9.17 -7.45 -4.68
CA LEU A 364 -8.62 -8.70 -5.17
C LEU A 364 -8.59 -9.72 -4.04
N HIS A 365 -9.06 -10.91 -4.32
CA HIS A 365 -8.98 -12.04 -3.40
C HIS A 365 -8.17 -13.18 -4.01
N SER A 366 -7.52 -13.97 -3.18
CA SER A 366 -6.82 -15.17 -3.63
C SER A 366 -7.75 -16.09 -4.41
N GLY A 367 -7.24 -16.68 -5.47
CA GLY A 367 -8.00 -17.49 -6.42
C GLY A 367 -8.61 -16.72 -7.59
N MET A 368 -8.78 -15.40 -7.51
CA MET A 368 -9.30 -14.61 -8.65
C MET A 368 -8.36 -14.70 -9.86
N GLN A 369 -8.96 -14.78 -11.04
CA GLN A 369 -8.24 -14.91 -12.32
C GLN A 369 -8.72 -13.86 -13.31
N PHE A 370 -7.77 -13.22 -13.98
CA PHE A 370 -8.01 -12.20 -14.99
C PHE A 370 -7.33 -12.62 -16.29
N SER A 371 -8.06 -12.51 -17.40
CA SER A 371 -7.53 -12.84 -18.73
C SER A 371 -7.28 -11.57 -19.53
N PHE A 372 -6.11 -11.50 -20.14
CA PHE A 372 -5.69 -10.47 -21.07
C PHE A 372 -5.24 -11.14 -22.38
N ALA A 373 -4.93 -10.36 -23.42
CA ALA A 373 -4.48 -10.91 -24.69
C ALA A 373 -3.20 -11.75 -24.53
N GLY A 374 -3.33 -13.08 -24.57
CA GLY A 374 -2.22 -14.02 -24.43
C GLY A 374 -1.68 -14.18 -23.00
N ALA A 375 -2.29 -13.55 -22.01
CA ALA A 375 -1.88 -13.66 -20.63
C ALA A 375 -3.05 -13.98 -19.69
N LYS A 376 -2.75 -14.72 -18.62
CA LYS A 376 -3.65 -14.97 -17.49
C LYS A 376 -2.94 -14.55 -16.22
N ILE A 377 -3.61 -13.75 -15.39
CA ILE A 377 -3.13 -13.37 -14.06
C ILE A 377 -3.98 -14.06 -13.01
N THR A 378 -3.32 -14.69 -12.05
CA THR A 378 -3.95 -15.35 -10.91
C THR A 378 -3.46 -14.68 -9.62
N VAL A 379 -4.38 -14.29 -8.75
CA VAL A 379 -4.06 -13.81 -7.40
C VAL A 379 -3.80 -15.01 -6.51
N LEU A 380 -2.62 -15.11 -5.92
CA LEU A 380 -2.25 -16.24 -5.05
C LEU A 380 -2.43 -15.94 -3.57
N CYS A 381 -2.18 -14.70 -3.15
CA CYS A 381 -2.29 -14.27 -1.77
C CYS A 381 -2.67 -12.80 -1.70
N THR A 382 -3.38 -12.39 -0.66
CA THR A 382 -3.66 -11.01 -0.30
C THR A 382 -3.59 -10.85 1.23
N PHE A 383 -3.59 -9.62 1.73
CA PHE A 383 -3.55 -9.37 3.16
C PHE A 383 -4.66 -10.10 3.96
N GLU A 384 -5.80 -10.36 3.35
CA GLU A 384 -6.92 -11.04 4.00
C GLU A 384 -6.63 -12.50 4.31
N ASP A 385 -5.70 -13.11 3.58
CA ASP A 385 -5.23 -14.47 3.83
C ASP A 385 -4.26 -14.51 5.02
N VAL A 386 -3.45 -13.47 5.18
CA VAL A 386 -2.50 -13.32 6.30
C VAL A 386 -3.22 -12.89 7.57
N TYR A 387 -4.17 -11.96 7.45
CA TYR A 387 -5.01 -11.51 8.55
C TYR A 387 -6.03 -12.59 8.92
N PRO A 388 -6.09 -13.19 10.11
CA PRO A 388 -5.84 -12.60 11.42
C PRO A 388 -4.52 -13.00 12.09
N LEU A 389 -3.59 -13.60 11.40
CA LEU A 389 -2.41 -14.20 12.04
C LEU A 389 -1.50 -13.16 12.70
N SER A 390 -1.20 -12.09 12.08
CA SER A 390 -0.69 -10.79 12.59
C SER A 390 -0.08 -9.99 11.46
N PHE A 391 -0.36 -8.70 11.41
CA PHE A 391 0.41 -7.77 10.59
C PHE A 391 1.49 -7.13 11.44
N ASN A 392 2.71 -7.14 10.95
CA ASN A 392 3.84 -6.47 11.58
C ASN A 392 4.25 -5.21 10.81
N SER A 393 3.98 -5.18 9.50
CA SER A 393 4.37 -4.08 8.63
C SER A 393 3.36 -3.87 7.50
N GLY A 394 3.51 -2.78 6.75
CA GLY A 394 2.77 -2.55 5.52
C GLY A 394 3.08 -3.58 4.42
N ASN A 395 4.24 -4.23 4.47
CA ASN A 395 4.65 -5.27 3.53
C ASN A 395 3.74 -6.50 3.60
N ASP A 396 3.28 -6.89 4.82
CA ASP A 396 2.30 -7.96 5.04
C ASP A 396 0.96 -7.72 4.32
N THR A 397 0.82 -6.62 3.60
CA THR A 397 -0.36 -6.33 2.77
C THR A 397 -0.13 -6.58 1.28
N SER A 398 1.00 -7.17 0.92
CA SER A 398 1.36 -7.43 -0.47
C SER A 398 0.39 -8.42 -1.12
N ALA A 399 -0.18 -8.00 -2.25
CA ALA A 399 -0.91 -8.91 -3.12
C ALA A 399 0.07 -9.64 -4.05
N VAL A 400 -0.01 -10.96 -4.07
CA VAL A 400 0.87 -11.83 -4.84
C VAL A 400 0.20 -12.25 -6.13
N PHE A 401 0.88 -12.03 -7.26
CA PHE A 401 0.34 -12.29 -8.59
C PHE A 401 1.20 -13.28 -9.37
N LYS A 402 0.55 -14.31 -9.94
CA LYS A 402 1.15 -15.20 -10.94
C LYS A 402 0.63 -14.84 -12.32
N VAL A 403 1.54 -14.55 -13.24
CA VAL A 403 1.25 -14.24 -14.65
C VAL A 403 1.67 -15.42 -15.51
N GLU A 404 0.73 -16.01 -16.24
CA GLU A 404 1.00 -17.04 -17.24
C GLU A 404 0.92 -16.39 -18.63
N ILE A 405 2.03 -16.36 -19.37
CA ILE A 405 2.15 -15.68 -20.67
C ILE A 405 3.20 -16.38 -21.55
N ALA A 406 2.94 -16.50 -22.84
CA ALA A 406 3.86 -17.10 -23.81
C ALA A 406 4.37 -18.50 -23.42
N GLY A 407 3.57 -19.27 -22.69
CA GLY A 407 3.94 -20.61 -22.21
C GLY A 407 4.86 -20.62 -21.01
N GLN A 408 5.11 -19.47 -20.37
CA GLN A 408 5.87 -19.33 -19.15
C GLN A 408 5.05 -18.72 -18.00
N SER A 409 5.52 -18.91 -16.79
CA SER A 409 4.94 -18.37 -15.57
C SER A 409 5.89 -17.40 -14.88
N ILE A 410 5.36 -16.26 -14.47
CA ILE A 410 6.08 -15.20 -13.75
C ILE A 410 5.37 -14.96 -12.42
N LEU A 411 6.09 -15.04 -11.32
CA LEU A 411 5.53 -14.80 -9.99
C LEU A 411 6.06 -13.48 -9.42
N PHE A 412 5.14 -12.59 -9.10
CA PHE A 412 5.41 -11.33 -8.41
C PHE A 412 4.96 -11.45 -6.96
N LEU A 413 5.91 -11.38 -6.05
CA LEU A 413 5.68 -11.48 -4.60
C LEU A 413 5.46 -10.12 -3.94
N GLY A 414 5.75 -9.01 -4.64
CA GLY A 414 5.81 -7.70 -4.01
C GLY A 414 6.85 -7.70 -2.89
N ASP A 415 6.47 -7.16 -1.75
CA ASP A 415 7.28 -7.17 -0.54
C ASP A 415 6.79 -8.19 0.50
N ALA A 416 6.15 -9.26 0.03
CA ALA A 416 5.63 -10.32 0.90
C ALA A 416 6.68 -10.79 1.92
N GLU A 417 6.23 -10.90 3.16
CA GLU A 417 7.04 -11.28 4.31
C GLU A 417 6.70 -12.71 4.79
N PHE A 418 6.98 -12.99 6.05
CA PHE A 418 6.77 -14.32 6.62
C PHE A 418 5.29 -14.75 6.64
N GLY A 419 4.37 -13.80 6.81
CA GLY A 419 2.93 -14.07 6.86
C GLY A 419 2.41 -14.64 5.55
N GLU A 420 2.66 -13.97 4.44
CA GLU A 420 2.29 -14.45 3.10
C GLU A 420 3.04 -15.74 2.75
N SER A 421 4.31 -15.85 3.18
CA SER A 421 5.09 -17.06 2.98
C SER A 421 4.43 -18.27 3.64
N ASP A 422 4.02 -18.14 4.91
CA ASP A 422 3.39 -19.21 5.66
C ASP A 422 2.03 -19.61 5.04
N VAL A 423 1.23 -18.64 4.58
CA VAL A 423 -0.02 -18.88 3.85
C VAL A 423 0.23 -19.61 2.53
N MET A 424 1.16 -19.11 1.72
CA MET A 424 1.45 -19.70 0.41
C MET A 424 2.06 -21.10 0.50
N MET A 425 2.71 -21.44 1.60
CA MET A 425 3.21 -22.81 1.81
C MET A 425 2.11 -23.88 1.82
N HIS A 426 0.85 -23.51 2.04
CA HIS A 426 -0.30 -24.40 1.91
C HIS A 426 -0.75 -24.63 0.46
N LEU A 427 -0.27 -23.84 -0.50
CA LEU A 427 -0.53 -24.07 -1.93
C LEU A 427 0.34 -25.23 -2.44
N SER A 428 -0.18 -26.03 -3.38
CA SER A 428 0.62 -27.10 -3.99
C SER A 428 1.80 -26.54 -4.80
N ALA A 429 2.84 -27.35 -4.97
CA ALA A 429 4.01 -26.96 -5.76
C ALA A 429 3.63 -26.57 -7.20
N ASP A 430 2.69 -27.28 -7.82
CA ASP A 430 2.23 -26.99 -9.20
C ASP A 430 1.57 -25.60 -9.30
N VAL A 431 0.87 -25.16 -8.24
CA VAL A 431 0.27 -23.83 -8.18
C VAL A 431 1.35 -22.76 -8.01
N LEU A 432 2.33 -23.01 -7.15
CA LEU A 432 3.37 -22.05 -6.82
C LEU A 432 4.47 -21.95 -7.87
N HIS A 433 4.80 -23.05 -8.54
CA HIS A 433 5.91 -23.06 -9.50
C HIS A 433 5.85 -21.89 -10.47
N ALA A 434 7.00 -21.25 -10.70
CA ALA A 434 7.16 -20.15 -11.64
C ALA A 434 8.53 -20.20 -12.31
N ASP A 435 8.56 -20.06 -13.65
CA ASP A 435 9.81 -20.00 -14.41
C ASP A 435 10.64 -18.77 -14.06
N ILE A 436 9.95 -17.65 -13.82
CA ILE A 436 10.55 -16.36 -13.49
C ILE A 436 9.95 -15.88 -12.16
N LEU A 437 10.80 -15.51 -11.22
CA LEU A 437 10.42 -15.05 -9.88
C LEU A 437 10.91 -13.63 -9.65
N GLN A 438 10.02 -12.71 -9.27
CA GLN A 438 10.42 -11.47 -8.62
C GLN A 438 10.73 -11.77 -7.15
N TYR A 439 11.93 -11.42 -6.71
CA TYR A 439 12.42 -11.66 -5.37
C TYR A 439 11.74 -10.72 -4.37
N ALA A 440 11.15 -11.27 -3.30
CA ALA A 440 10.35 -10.50 -2.36
C ALA A 440 11.15 -9.45 -1.61
N HIS A 441 10.50 -8.35 -1.26
CA HIS A 441 11.00 -7.29 -0.38
C HIS A 441 12.46 -6.89 -0.71
N HIS A 442 12.74 -6.74 -2.01
CA HIS A 442 14.06 -6.38 -2.55
C HIS A 442 15.23 -7.27 -2.08
N GLY A 443 14.94 -8.39 -1.42
CA GLY A 443 15.93 -9.25 -0.78
C GLY A 443 16.36 -8.77 0.61
N TYR A 444 15.59 -7.88 1.23
CA TYR A 444 15.84 -7.40 2.59
C TYR A 444 15.46 -8.40 3.67
N GLU A 445 15.66 -8.00 4.92
CA GLU A 445 15.20 -8.74 6.09
C GLU A 445 13.67 -8.90 6.10
N ASN A 446 13.19 -9.96 6.73
CA ASN A 446 11.79 -10.32 6.89
C ASN A 446 11.04 -10.69 5.60
N GLN A 447 11.70 -10.80 4.47
CA GLN A 447 11.11 -11.31 3.24
C GLN A 447 10.58 -12.75 3.38
N CYS A 448 9.99 -13.28 2.33
CA CYS A 448 9.53 -14.67 2.28
C CYS A 448 10.62 -15.67 2.72
N ARG A 449 10.18 -16.77 3.33
CA ARG A 449 11.08 -17.82 3.81
C ARG A 449 11.77 -18.56 2.66
N GLY A 450 12.99 -19.00 2.90
CA GLY A 450 13.77 -19.78 1.93
C GLY A 450 13.08 -21.06 1.47
N GLU A 451 12.22 -21.67 2.30
CA GLU A 451 11.42 -22.85 1.97
C GLU A 451 10.40 -22.55 0.87
N LEU A 452 9.77 -21.37 0.89
CA LEU A 452 8.84 -20.96 -0.15
C LEU A 452 9.55 -20.83 -1.50
N TYR A 453 10.71 -20.19 -1.54
CA TYR A 453 11.49 -20.06 -2.77
C TYR A 453 11.89 -21.41 -3.36
N ARG A 454 12.28 -22.38 -2.51
CA ARG A 454 12.56 -23.76 -2.96
C ARG A 454 11.32 -24.46 -3.50
N LYS A 455 10.13 -24.15 -2.97
CA LYS A 455 8.86 -24.70 -3.45
C LYS A 455 8.42 -24.07 -4.76
N ILE A 456 8.73 -22.78 -4.97
CA ILE A 456 8.50 -22.09 -6.24
C ILE A 456 9.41 -22.64 -7.35
N ASP A 457 10.66 -22.95 -7.02
CA ASP A 457 11.68 -23.58 -7.88
C ASP A 457 11.91 -22.85 -9.22
N PRO A 458 12.27 -21.54 -9.20
CA PRO A 458 12.38 -20.74 -10.41
C PRO A 458 13.68 -21.03 -11.20
N GLU A 459 13.64 -20.82 -12.52
CA GLU A 459 14.84 -20.80 -13.37
C GLU A 459 15.50 -19.41 -13.44
N THR A 460 14.72 -18.36 -13.34
CA THR A 460 15.18 -16.96 -13.40
C THR A 460 14.67 -16.18 -12.20
N VAL A 461 15.56 -15.42 -11.56
CA VAL A 461 15.23 -14.53 -10.45
C VAL A 461 15.45 -13.08 -10.86
N LEU A 462 14.40 -12.27 -10.78
CA LEU A 462 14.45 -10.83 -10.90
C LEU A 462 14.63 -10.24 -9.50
N TRP A 463 15.73 -9.56 -9.27
CA TRP A 463 16.05 -8.99 -7.97
C TRP A 463 15.92 -7.47 -8.01
N PRO A 464 14.83 -6.90 -7.47
CA PRO A 464 14.55 -5.47 -7.53
C PRO A 464 15.35 -4.67 -6.49
N MET A 465 16.66 -4.81 -6.49
CA MET A 465 17.56 -4.10 -5.58
C MET A 465 18.27 -2.98 -6.32
N PRO A 466 18.19 -1.72 -5.83
CA PRO A 466 18.85 -0.61 -6.45
C PRO A 466 20.35 -0.58 -6.15
N PHE A 467 21.06 0.16 -6.98
CA PHE A 467 22.52 0.25 -6.93
C PHE A 467 23.08 0.70 -5.57
N VAL A 468 22.45 1.68 -4.94
CA VAL A 468 22.91 2.22 -3.64
C VAL A 468 22.97 1.15 -2.56
N ASN A 469 21.97 0.27 -2.53
CA ASN A 469 21.88 -0.79 -1.54
C ASN A 469 22.72 -2.01 -1.93
N TRP A 470 22.83 -2.27 -3.23
CA TRP A 470 23.73 -3.27 -3.76
C TRP A 470 25.21 -2.98 -3.41
N GLN A 471 25.60 -1.70 -3.45
CA GLN A 471 26.93 -1.25 -3.04
C GLN A 471 27.15 -1.27 -1.53
N SER A 472 26.10 -1.07 -0.73
CA SER A 472 26.27 -1.13 0.71
C SER A 472 26.67 -2.53 1.11
N ASP A 473 27.67 -2.63 1.96
CA ASP A 473 28.39 -3.85 2.36
C ASP A 473 27.51 -5.04 2.80
N SER A 474 26.21 -4.84 2.92
CA SER A 474 25.34 -5.81 3.57
C SER A 474 24.75 -6.84 2.61
N TYR A 475 24.34 -6.46 1.41
CA TYR A 475 23.48 -7.28 0.55
C TYR A 475 24.24 -8.00 -0.57
N GLY A 476 25.15 -7.33 -1.25
CA GLY A 476 26.01 -7.95 -2.28
C GLY A 476 26.96 -9.03 -1.75
N LYS A 477 27.30 -8.97 -0.47
CA LYS A 477 28.20 -9.96 0.17
C LYS A 477 27.63 -11.39 0.16
N VAL A 478 26.33 -11.57 0.15
CA VAL A 478 25.71 -12.91 0.07
C VAL A 478 26.18 -13.67 -1.18
N PHE A 479 26.53 -12.95 -2.25
CA PHE A 479 26.97 -13.54 -3.52
C PHE A 479 28.49 -13.65 -3.67
N GLN A 480 29.29 -13.08 -2.76
CA GLN A 480 30.71 -13.18 -2.87
C GLN A 480 31.17 -14.62 -2.58
N PRO A 481 31.98 -15.25 -3.49
CA PRO A 481 32.44 -16.62 -3.31
C PRO A 481 33.30 -16.82 -2.04
N ARG A 482 33.78 -15.73 -1.44
CA ARG A 482 34.68 -15.70 -0.29
C ARG A 482 34.03 -15.23 1.01
N TYR A 483 32.71 -15.13 1.07
CA TYR A 483 32.09 -14.74 2.32
C TYR A 483 32.13 -15.91 3.31
N GLU A 484 33.14 -15.88 4.20
CA GLU A 484 33.36 -16.86 5.28
C GLU A 484 32.58 -16.48 6.57
N GLY A 485 31.83 -15.39 6.55
CA GLY A 485 31.06 -14.94 7.72
C GLY A 485 29.78 -15.74 7.91
N THR A 486 29.36 -15.91 9.16
CA THR A 486 27.99 -16.33 9.48
C THR A 486 27.06 -15.25 8.96
N PRO A 487 26.03 -15.58 8.14
CA PRO A 487 25.06 -14.60 7.71
C PRO A 487 24.47 -13.91 8.93
N THR A 488 24.37 -12.60 8.91
CA THR A 488 23.58 -11.90 9.90
C THR A 488 22.12 -12.35 9.75
N ASN A 489 21.31 -12.30 10.80
CA ASN A 489 19.89 -12.65 10.71
C ASN A 489 19.16 -11.93 9.57
N LYS A 490 19.68 -10.79 9.12
CA LYS A 490 19.18 -9.96 8.03
C LYS A 490 19.23 -10.60 6.63
N HIS A 491 20.06 -11.61 6.42
CA HIS A 491 20.29 -12.20 5.09
C HIS A 491 20.09 -13.72 5.05
N ARG A 492 19.60 -14.28 6.14
CA ARG A 492 19.42 -15.71 6.27
C ARG A 492 18.54 -16.30 5.16
N GLU A 493 17.48 -15.58 4.83
CA GLU A 493 16.53 -16.03 3.81
C GLU A 493 17.12 -15.96 2.38
N ASN A 494 18.17 -15.17 2.17
CA ASN A 494 18.88 -15.11 0.87
C ASN A 494 19.82 -16.29 0.63
N GLU A 495 20.11 -17.12 1.63
CA GLU A 495 21.02 -18.27 1.46
C GLU A 495 20.48 -19.36 0.55
N TRP A 496 19.16 -19.50 0.45
CA TRP A 496 18.54 -20.51 -0.40
C TRP A 496 19.06 -20.45 -1.85
N ILE A 497 19.24 -19.23 -2.37
CA ILE A 497 19.60 -19.01 -3.78
C ILE A 497 20.97 -19.55 -4.13
N ARG A 498 21.88 -19.67 -3.16
CA ARG A 498 23.22 -20.22 -3.38
C ARG A 498 23.18 -21.70 -3.74
N GLY A 499 22.29 -22.46 -3.09
CA GLY A 499 22.12 -23.89 -3.30
C GLY A 499 21.05 -24.24 -4.32
N ALA A 500 20.33 -23.26 -4.88
CA ALA A 500 19.26 -23.50 -5.82
C ALA A 500 19.79 -23.86 -7.22
N GLU A 501 19.89 -25.15 -7.53
CA GLU A 501 20.40 -25.64 -8.82
C GLU A 501 19.47 -25.29 -10.00
N SER A 502 18.18 -25.14 -9.74
CA SER A 502 17.18 -24.69 -10.71
C SER A 502 17.43 -23.26 -11.22
N VAL A 503 17.97 -22.38 -10.38
CA VAL A 503 18.21 -20.98 -10.75
C VAL A 503 19.37 -20.88 -11.72
N LYS A 504 19.07 -20.63 -12.97
CA LYS A 504 20.03 -20.49 -14.08
C LYS A 504 20.44 -19.04 -14.32
N LYS A 505 19.61 -18.08 -13.90
CA LYS A 505 19.86 -16.65 -14.11
C LYS A 505 19.34 -15.82 -12.94
N ILE A 506 20.14 -14.84 -12.52
CA ILE A 506 19.75 -13.79 -11.59
C ILE A 506 19.96 -12.45 -12.30
N ILE A 507 18.94 -11.62 -12.32
CA ILE A 507 18.94 -10.29 -12.97
C ILE A 507 18.70 -9.25 -11.90
N VAL A 508 19.71 -8.46 -11.58
CA VAL A 508 19.63 -7.44 -10.54
C VAL A 508 19.26 -6.10 -11.14
N MET A 509 18.29 -5.43 -10.56
CA MET A 509 17.82 -4.12 -11.02
C MET A 509 18.93 -3.06 -11.03
N ALA A 510 19.90 -3.17 -10.12
CA ALA A 510 21.08 -2.30 -10.07
C ALA A 510 21.88 -2.25 -11.38
N GLU A 511 21.80 -3.28 -12.22
CA GLU A 511 22.47 -3.33 -13.53
C GLU A 511 21.81 -2.43 -14.59
N GLY A 512 20.59 -1.96 -14.33
CA GLY A 512 19.81 -1.15 -15.24
C GLY A 512 18.45 -1.78 -15.58
N THR A 513 17.69 -1.06 -16.39
CA THR A 513 16.43 -1.60 -16.92
C THR A 513 16.71 -2.74 -17.89
N THR A 514 16.17 -3.91 -17.60
CA THR A 514 16.38 -5.12 -18.37
C THR A 514 15.11 -5.56 -19.07
N LYS A 515 15.20 -5.89 -20.36
CA LYS A 515 14.14 -6.49 -21.17
C LYS A 515 14.34 -8.00 -21.28
N LEU A 516 13.29 -8.77 -21.09
CA LEU A 516 13.22 -10.20 -21.37
C LEU A 516 12.17 -10.40 -22.46
N ASP A 517 12.58 -10.91 -23.61
CA ASP A 517 11.64 -11.38 -24.64
C ASP A 517 11.04 -12.70 -24.16
N LEU A 518 9.72 -12.86 -24.24
CA LEU A 518 9.01 -14.04 -23.75
C LEU A 518 8.60 -14.98 -24.89
N PRO A 519 8.78 -16.31 -24.78
CA PRO A 519 9.36 -16.99 -23.62
C PRO A 519 10.85 -16.71 -23.45
N TYR A 520 11.26 -16.40 -22.24
CA TYR A 520 12.65 -16.10 -21.92
C TYR A 520 13.43 -17.39 -21.65
N THR A 521 14.56 -17.54 -22.31
CA THR A 521 15.50 -18.64 -22.04
C THR A 521 16.76 -18.07 -21.40
N PRO A 522 17.10 -18.48 -20.16
CA PRO A 522 18.31 -18.03 -19.51
C PRO A 522 19.57 -18.37 -20.30
N THR A 523 20.41 -17.38 -20.56
CA THR A 523 21.68 -17.54 -21.27
C THR A 523 22.83 -16.88 -20.51
N GLY A 524 24.07 -17.34 -20.78
CA GLY A 524 25.26 -16.81 -20.17
C GLY A 524 25.49 -17.27 -18.72
N ALA A 525 26.29 -16.53 -17.96
CA ALA A 525 26.56 -16.87 -16.57
C ALA A 525 25.31 -16.75 -15.70
N ARG A 526 25.18 -17.62 -14.72
CA ARG A 526 24.08 -17.62 -13.73
C ARG A 526 23.91 -16.26 -13.07
N ASN A 527 25.01 -15.67 -12.63
CA ASN A 527 25.09 -14.32 -12.11
C ASN A 527 25.84 -13.48 -13.12
N ALA A 528 25.48 -12.23 -13.34
CA ALA A 528 26.41 -11.27 -13.85
C ALA A 528 27.68 -11.31 -12.96
N ASP A 529 28.82 -10.98 -13.52
CA ASP A 529 30.06 -10.95 -12.74
C ASP A 529 29.97 -9.81 -11.71
N TYR A 530 29.43 -10.13 -10.53
CA TYR A 530 29.26 -9.18 -9.42
C TYR A 530 30.58 -8.56 -9.00
N ASP A 531 31.66 -9.31 -9.11
CA ASP A 531 33.00 -8.79 -8.86
C ASP A 531 33.42 -7.76 -9.91
N ALA A 532 33.00 -7.92 -11.17
CA ALA A 532 33.28 -6.96 -12.23
C ALA A 532 32.40 -5.71 -12.08
N LEU A 533 31.12 -5.84 -11.80
CA LEU A 533 30.23 -4.72 -11.51
C LEU A 533 30.67 -3.93 -10.28
N TYR A 534 31.05 -4.63 -9.21
CA TYR A 534 31.57 -4.01 -7.99
C TYR A 534 32.86 -3.24 -8.25
N ARG A 535 33.80 -3.81 -9.06
CA ARG A 535 35.10 -3.18 -9.40
C ARG A 535 34.97 -2.03 -10.38
N GLN A 536 34.00 -2.05 -11.31
CA GLN A 536 33.77 -0.96 -12.26
C GLN A 536 33.18 0.28 -11.60
N GLN A 537 32.68 0.18 -10.40
CA GLN A 537 31.94 1.24 -9.72
C GLN A 537 32.64 1.78 -8.47
N LEU A 538 33.79 1.23 -8.13
CA LEU A 538 34.69 1.84 -7.14
C LEU A 538 35.43 3.00 -7.83
N PRO A 539 35.47 4.21 -7.22
CA PRO A 539 36.19 5.37 -7.78
C PRO A 539 37.69 5.11 -7.87
#